data_b04eb6e308f219d40a0350a45e561d1e
#
_entry.id   b04eb6e308f219d40a0350a45e561d1e
#
_cell.length_a   1.000
_cell.length_b   1.000
_cell.length_c   1.000
_cell.angle_alpha   90.00
_cell.angle_beta   90.00
_cell.angle_gamma   90.00
#
_symmetry.space_group_name_H-M   'P 1'
#
loop_
_entity.id
_entity.type
_entity.pdbx_description
1 polymer ?
#
loop_
_entity_poly.entity_id
_entity_poly.type
_entity_poly.pdbx_seq_one_letter_code
_entity_poly.pdbx_strand_id
1 'polypeptide(L)'
;MAAPPIIEALARVQPPWSVNAMAQVAGLAVLDGGDHIARAIAALRRDTAALREALIAQGWRVLPTATHFFLVEVGDAKALCRRLLREHHIQVRDCTSFGLPQFIRIATRRPEENARLVTAMRLVE
;
A
#
# COMPACT_ATOMS: atom_id res chain seq x y z
N MET A 1 -22.73 10.08 -13.33
CA MET A 1 -21.59 10.81 -13.93
C MET A 1 -21.99 12.26 -14.13
N ALA A 2 -21.14 13.24 -13.83
CA ALA A 2 -21.40 14.66 -14.04
C ALA A 2 -20.64 15.18 -15.28
N ALA A 3 -21.10 16.29 -15.86
CA ALA A 3 -20.42 16.93 -16.98
C ALA A 3 -19.01 17.45 -16.56
N PRO A 4 -18.01 17.46 -17.47
CA PRO A 4 -16.65 17.88 -17.13
C PRO A 4 -16.54 19.23 -16.40
N PRO A 5 -17.27 20.30 -16.77
CA PRO A 5 -17.21 21.58 -16.05
C PRO A 5 -17.67 21.48 -14.59
N ILE A 6 -18.62 20.59 -14.30
CA ILE A 6 -19.10 20.36 -12.92
C ILE A 6 -18.02 19.65 -12.10
N ILE A 7 -17.34 18.65 -12.69
CA ILE A 7 -16.24 17.96 -12.04
C ILE A 7 -15.09 18.91 -11.74
N GLU A 8 -14.72 19.78 -12.68
CA GLU A 8 -13.69 20.80 -12.47
C GLU A 8 -14.05 21.78 -11.35
N ALA A 9 -15.31 22.24 -11.30
CA ALA A 9 -15.78 23.12 -10.23
C ALA A 9 -15.72 22.43 -8.86
N LEU A 10 -16.13 21.16 -8.76
CA LEU A 10 -16.05 20.36 -7.54
C LEU A 10 -14.60 20.13 -7.10
N ALA A 11 -13.69 19.84 -8.03
CA ALA A 11 -12.28 19.64 -7.74
C ALA A 11 -11.59 20.89 -7.13
N ARG A 12 -12.05 22.10 -7.52
CA ARG A 12 -11.52 23.38 -6.99
C ARG A 12 -11.91 23.63 -5.52
N VAL A 13 -13.04 23.08 -5.07
CA VAL A 13 -13.56 23.31 -3.71
C VAL A 13 -13.36 22.09 -2.81
N GLN A 14 -12.90 20.98 -3.36
CA GLN A 14 -12.64 19.75 -2.58
C GLN A 14 -11.40 19.96 -1.70
N PRO A 15 -11.51 19.84 -0.36
CA PRO A 15 -10.34 19.88 0.50
C PRO A 15 -9.38 18.73 0.16
N PRO A 16 -8.06 18.99 0.07
CA PRO A 16 -7.10 17.90 0.00
C PRO A 16 -7.23 17.04 1.27
N TRP A 17 -7.17 15.70 1.11
CA TRP A 17 -7.30 14.76 2.24
C TRP A 17 -8.63 14.87 2.99
N SER A 18 -9.73 15.02 2.24
CA SER A 18 -11.07 15.12 2.83
C SER A 18 -11.40 13.88 3.68
N VAL A 19 -11.91 14.12 4.89
CA VAL A 19 -12.36 13.08 5.82
C VAL A 19 -13.87 13.24 5.97
N ASN A 20 -14.63 12.22 5.53
CA ASN A 20 -16.08 12.24 5.63
C ASN A 20 -16.57 12.04 7.08
N ALA A 21 -17.83 12.35 7.35
CA ALA A 21 -18.41 12.27 8.69
C ALA A 21 -18.33 10.87 9.30
N MET A 22 -18.52 9.81 8.50
CA MET A 22 -18.42 8.42 8.99
C MET A 22 -17.00 8.09 9.43
N ALA A 23 -15.98 8.55 8.70
CA ALA A 23 -14.59 8.37 9.09
C ALA A 23 -14.23 9.14 10.37
N GLN A 24 -14.82 10.33 10.59
CA GLN A 24 -14.65 11.08 11.85
C GLN A 24 -15.25 10.33 13.03
N VAL A 25 -16.48 9.81 12.90
CA VAL A 25 -17.14 9.02 13.95
C VAL A 25 -16.35 7.74 14.24
N ALA A 26 -15.90 7.03 13.20
CA ALA A 26 -15.08 5.84 13.35
C ALA A 26 -13.74 6.16 14.04
N GLY A 27 -13.11 7.28 13.69
CA GLY A 27 -11.88 7.76 14.33
C GLY A 27 -12.05 8.00 15.83
N LEU A 28 -13.13 8.63 16.24
CA LEU A 28 -13.46 8.84 17.67
C LEU A 28 -13.69 7.50 18.38
N ALA A 29 -14.47 6.60 17.80
CA ALA A 29 -14.73 5.28 18.38
C ALA A 29 -13.45 4.43 18.53
N VAL A 30 -12.49 4.57 17.63
CA VAL A 30 -11.20 3.88 17.70
C VAL A 30 -10.37 4.35 18.88
N LEU A 31 -10.47 5.62 19.30
CA LEU A 31 -9.73 6.14 20.47
C LEU A 31 -10.13 5.42 21.77
N ASP A 32 -11.37 4.95 21.88
CA ASP A 32 -11.86 4.20 23.02
C ASP A 32 -11.51 2.71 22.99
N GLY A 33 -10.98 2.23 21.85
CA GLY A 33 -10.65 0.82 21.59
C GLY A 33 -9.21 0.42 21.94
N GLY A 34 -8.61 0.91 23.02
CA GLY A 34 -7.19 0.81 23.34
C GLY A 34 -6.55 -0.59 23.17
N ASP A 35 -7.17 -1.63 23.72
CA ASP A 35 -6.67 -3.01 23.61
C ASP A 35 -6.74 -3.55 22.19
N HIS A 36 -7.78 -3.19 21.46
CA HIS A 36 -7.90 -3.58 20.05
C HIS A 36 -6.81 -2.98 19.20
N ILE A 37 -6.52 -1.69 19.38
CA ILE A 37 -5.48 -0.98 18.65
C ILE A 37 -4.12 -1.60 18.94
N ALA A 38 -3.79 -1.84 20.21
CA ALA A 38 -2.51 -2.42 20.60
C ALA A 38 -2.29 -3.80 19.93
N ARG A 39 -3.32 -4.67 19.96
CA ARG A 39 -3.26 -5.98 19.30
C ARG A 39 -3.13 -5.87 17.77
N ALA A 40 -3.89 -4.97 17.16
CA ALA A 40 -3.85 -4.73 15.71
C ALA A 40 -2.47 -4.23 15.27
N ILE A 41 -1.86 -3.29 15.99
CA ILE A 41 -0.51 -2.79 15.72
C ILE A 41 0.52 -3.91 15.86
N ALA A 42 0.43 -4.73 16.92
CA ALA A 42 1.36 -5.83 17.14
C ALA A 42 1.27 -6.87 15.99
N ALA A 43 0.05 -7.23 15.58
CA ALA A 43 -0.17 -8.13 14.44
C ALA A 43 0.40 -7.53 13.15
N LEU A 44 0.09 -6.26 12.86
CA LEU A 44 0.55 -5.58 11.66
C LEU A 44 2.09 -5.50 11.58
N ARG A 45 2.76 -5.22 12.71
CA ARG A 45 4.23 -5.19 12.76
C ARG A 45 4.83 -6.56 12.47
N ARG A 46 4.29 -7.62 13.05
CA ARG A 46 4.72 -9.01 12.79
C ARG A 46 4.55 -9.36 11.33
N ASP A 47 3.37 -9.10 10.76
CA ASP A 47 3.05 -9.42 9.38
C ASP A 47 3.88 -8.60 8.38
N THR A 48 4.21 -7.34 8.74
CA THR A 48 5.14 -6.49 7.96
C THR A 48 6.56 -7.06 7.97
N ALA A 49 7.05 -7.50 9.13
CA ALA A 49 8.37 -8.11 9.23
C ALA A 49 8.45 -9.39 8.38
N ALA A 50 7.47 -10.28 8.51
CA ALA A 50 7.42 -11.53 7.75
C ALA A 50 7.37 -11.30 6.23
N LEU A 51 6.56 -10.32 5.77
CA LEU A 51 6.47 -9.97 4.35
C LEU A 51 7.81 -9.44 3.82
N ARG A 52 8.47 -8.55 4.57
CA ARG A 52 9.78 -8.01 4.19
C ARG A 52 10.84 -9.09 4.12
N GLU A 53 10.92 -9.96 5.12
CA GLU A 53 11.85 -11.09 5.16
C GLU A 53 11.66 -12.03 3.97
N ALA A 54 10.41 -12.35 3.61
CA ALA A 54 10.11 -13.19 2.46
C ALA A 54 10.56 -12.57 1.12
N LEU A 55 10.44 -11.25 0.96
CA LEU A 55 10.93 -10.56 -0.24
C LEU A 55 12.45 -10.46 -0.26
N ILE A 56 13.10 -10.20 0.87
CA ILE A 56 14.57 -10.20 0.99
C ILE A 56 15.13 -11.59 0.68
N ALA A 57 14.48 -12.65 1.13
CA ALA A 57 14.89 -14.03 0.83
C ALA A 57 14.79 -14.39 -0.66
N GLN A 58 14.00 -13.65 -1.44
CA GLN A 58 13.94 -13.74 -2.90
C GLN A 58 14.99 -12.88 -3.62
N GLY A 59 15.81 -12.12 -2.88
CA GLY A 59 16.83 -11.25 -3.47
C GLY A 59 16.41 -9.79 -3.66
N TRP A 60 15.15 -9.42 -3.34
CA TRP A 60 14.71 -8.05 -3.49
C TRP A 60 15.37 -7.11 -2.46
N ARG A 61 15.79 -5.95 -2.92
CA ARG A 61 16.27 -4.88 -2.04
C ARG A 61 15.09 -4.15 -1.40
N VAL A 62 14.81 -4.45 -0.13
CA VAL A 62 13.73 -3.87 0.66
C VAL A 62 14.27 -2.82 1.59
N LEU A 63 13.78 -1.57 1.50
CA LEU A 63 14.23 -0.48 2.37
C LEU A 63 13.67 -0.62 3.80
N PRO A 64 14.41 -0.11 4.81
CA PRO A 64 13.90 -0.07 6.20
C PRO A 64 12.62 0.74 6.31
N THR A 65 11.75 0.36 7.25
CA THR A 65 10.52 1.10 7.54
C THR A 65 10.15 0.99 9.01
N ALA A 66 9.49 2.02 9.52
CA ALA A 66 8.81 2.01 10.82
C ALA A 66 7.28 1.92 10.67
N THR A 67 6.78 1.81 9.44
CA THR A 67 5.34 1.77 9.12
C THR A 67 4.93 0.41 8.55
N HIS A 68 3.65 0.26 8.21
CA HIS A 68 3.10 -0.93 7.57
C HIS A 68 3.27 -0.95 6.04
N PHE A 69 3.99 -0.01 5.50
CA PHE A 69 4.36 0.03 4.08
C PHE A 69 5.86 0.31 3.94
N PHE A 70 6.43 -0.14 2.83
CA PHE A 70 7.86 -0.02 2.56
C PHE A 70 8.14 0.04 1.07
N LEU A 71 9.35 0.45 0.73
CA LEU A 71 9.82 0.52 -0.65
C LEU A 71 10.63 -0.72 -0.99
N VAL A 72 10.43 -1.20 -2.21
CA VAL A 72 11.21 -2.28 -2.83
C VAL A 72 11.80 -1.77 -4.13
N GLU A 73 13.10 -1.92 -4.29
CA GLU A 73 13.79 -1.60 -5.54
C GLU A 73 13.57 -2.69 -6.57
N VAL A 74 13.08 -2.31 -7.75
CA VAL A 74 12.65 -3.25 -8.79
C VAL A 74 13.16 -2.87 -10.19
N GLY A 75 13.95 -1.79 -10.30
CA GLY A 75 14.43 -1.26 -11.57
C GLY A 75 13.37 -0.45 -12.32
N ASP A 76 12.43 -1.10 -12.99
CA ASP A 76 11.31 -0.42 -13.68
C ASP A 76 10.00 -0.67 -12.94
N ALA A 77 9.65 0.26 -12.03
CA ALA A 77 8.44 0.18 -11.22
C ALA A 77 7.16 0.16 -12.07
N LYS A 78 7.14 0.91 -13.18
CA LYS A 78 5.96 1.00 -14.04
C LYS A 78 5.69 -0.30 -14.81
N ALA A 79 6.74 -0.96 -15.29
CA ALA A 79 6.62 -2.25 -15.96
C ALA A 79 6.17 -3.33 -14.98
N LEU A 80 6.80 -3.42 -13.80
CA LEU A 80 6.44 -4.39 -12.77
C LEU A 80 5.00 -4.20 -12.27
N CYS A 81 4.57 -2.97 -11.97
CA CYS A 81 3.20 -2.70 -11.56
C CYS A 81 2.17 -3.16 -12.60
N ARG A 82 2.45 -2.97 -13.89
CA ARG A 82 1.59 -3.45 -14.99
C ARG A 82 1.52 -4.97 -15.03
N ARG A 83 2.65 -5.66 -14.88
CA ARG A 83 2.69 -7.14 -14.87
C ARG A 83 1.92 -7.69 -13.68
N LEU A 84 2.20 -7.22 -12.47
CA LEU A 84 1.47 -7.65 -11.27
C LEU A 84 -0.05 -7.45 -11.40
N LEU A 85 -0.47 -6.32 -11.97
CA LEU A 85 -1.90 -6.03 -12.15
C LEU A 85 -2.55 -6.95 -13.19
N ARG A 86 -1.91 -7.14 -14.35
CA ARG A 86 -2.50 -7.88 -15.47
C ARG A 86 -2.45 -9.38 -15.30
N GLU A 87 -1.35 -9.92 -14.78
CA GLU A 87 -1.09 -11.36 -14.70
C GLU A 87 -1.55 -11.95 -13.35
N HIS A 88 -1.49 -11.14 -12.27
CA HIS A 88 -1.76 -11.63 -10.91
C HIS A 88 -2.91 -10.92 -10.19
N HIS A 89 -3.51 -9.87 -10.81
CA HIS A 89 -4.55 -9.03 -10.20
C HIS A 89 -4.10 -8.41 -8.87
N ILE A 90 -2.84 -8.02 -8.79
CA ILE A 90 -2.22 -7.39 -7.62
C ILE A 90 -1.83 -5.96 -7.99
N GLN A 91 -2.33 -4.99 -7.22
CA GLN A 91 -1.99 -3.59 -7.37
C GLN A 91 -1.01 -3.17 -6.28
N VAL A 92 0.14 -2.65 -6.68
CA VAL A 92 1.12 -1.97 -5.82
C VAL A 92 1.31 -0.53 -6.28
N ARG A 93 1.93 0.32 -5.49
CA ARG A 93 2.13 1.73 -5.84
C ARG A 93 3.44 1.92 -6.60
N ASP A 94 3.36 2.38 -7.83
CA ASP A 94 4.47 2.94 -8.59
C ASP A 94 4.90 4.28 -7.96
N CYS A 95 6.18 4.41 -7.64
CA CYS A 95 6.75 5.58 -6.97
C CYS A 95 7.34 6.63 -7.95
N THR A 96 7.12 6.51 -9.24
CA THR A 96 7.60 7.48 -10.24
C THR A 96 7.15 8.91 -9.93
N SER A 97 5.91 9.09 -9.46
CA SER A 97 5.39 10.42 -9.08
C SER A 97 6.08 11.05 -7.87
N PHE A 98 6.90 10.28 -7.14
CA PHE A 98 7.74 10.74 -6.03
C PHE A 98 9.20 10.93 -6.45
N GLY A 99 9.51 10.86 -7.75
CA GLY A 99 10.89 10.91 -8.25
C GLY A 99 11.68 9.61 -8.06
N LEU A 100 11.01 8.49 -7.81
CA LEU A 100 11.61 7.19 -7.52
C LEU A 100 11.12 6.11 -8.52
N PRO A 101 11.45 6.23 -9.82
CA PRO A 101 10.93 5.33 -10.85
C PRO A 101 11.42 3.88 -10.73
N GLN A 102 12.48 3.64 -9.97
CA GLN A 102 13.02 2.30 -9.70
C GLN A 102 12.39 1.62 -8.48
N PHE A 103 11.46 2.28 -7.76
CA PHE A 103 10.84 1.75 -6.56
C PHE A 103 9.34 1.54 -6.71
N ILE A 104 8.85 0.45 -6.14
CA ILE A 104 7.44 0.28 -5.80
C ILE A 104 7.25 0.42 -4.30
N ARG A 105 6.04 0.85 -3.88
CA ARG A 105 5.63 0.84 -2.48
C ARG A 105 4.60 -0.27 -2.25
N ILE A 106 4.91 -1.15 -1.33
CA ILE A 106 4.05 -2.25 -0.89
C ILE A 106 3.50 -1.89 0.49
N ALA A 107 2.20 -2.12 0.70
CA ALA A 107 1.57 -2.06 2.01
C ALA A 107 1.25 -3.47 2.49
N THR A 108 1.51 -3.74 3.76
CA THR A 108 1.17 -5.01 4.40
C THR A 108 -0.34 -5.20 4.40
N ARG A 109 -0.77 -6.39 4.02
CA ARG A 109 -2.15 -6.84 3.98
C ARG A 109 -2.30 -8.06 4.90
N ARG A 110 -3.42 -8.78 4.76
CA ARG A 110 -3.60 -10.07 5.46
C ARG A 110 -2.54 -11.09 5.02
N PRO A 111 -2.19 -12.05 5.87
CA PRO A 111 -1.13 -13.02 5.56
C PRO A 111 -1.33 -13.75 4.22
N GLU A 112 -2.58 -14.09 3.86
CA GLU A 112 -2.90 -14.77 2.60
C GLU A 112 -2.63 -13.87 1.38
N GLU A 113 -2.96 -12.58 1.50
CA GLU A 113 -2.72 -11.59 0.44
C GLU A 113 -1.22 -11.32 0.30
N ASN A 114 -0.49 -11.25 1.42
CA ASN A 114 0.96 -11.11 1.43
C ASN A 114 1.64 -12.32 0.76
N ALA A 115 1.20 -13.54 1.06
CA ALA A 115 1.72 -14.76 0.45
C ALA A 115 1.49 -14.79 -1.08
N ARG A 116 0.32 -14.34 -1.54
CA ARG A 116 0.04 -14.18 -2.98
C ARG A 116 0.99 -13.19 -3.64
N LEU A 117 1.26 -12.04 -2.99
CA LEU A 117 2.20 -11.06 -3.50
C LEU A 117 3.62 -11.64 -3.58
N VAL A 118 4.10 -12.31 -2.53
CA VAL A 118 5.42 -12.96 -2.51
C VAL A 118 5.57 -13.98 -3.64
N THR A 119 4.51 -14.77 -3.89
CA THR A 119 4.50 -15.73 -5.01
C THR A 119 4.56 -15.00 -6.37
N ALA A 120 3.75 -13.95 -6.55
CA ALA A 120 3.72 -13.18 -7.79
C ALA A 120 5.05 -12.49 -8.06
N MET A 121 5.71 -11.91 -7.04
CA MET A 121 7.00 -11.24 -7.16
C MET A 121 8.10 -12.19 -7.67
N ARG A 122 8.07 -13.47 -7.29
CA ARG A 122 9.00 -14.50 -7.80
C ARG A 122 8.80 -14.79 -9.30
N LEU A 123 7.57 -14.65 -9.81
CA LEU A 123 7.22 -14.97 -11.20
C LEU A 123 7.46 -13.80 -12.16
N VAL A 124 7.62 -12.59 -11.63
CA VAL A 124 7.81 -11.37 -12.43
C VAL A 124 9.24 -10.80 -12.37
N GLU A 125 10.16 -11.55 -11.80
CA GLU A 125 11.60 -11.27 -11.76
C GLU A 125 12.27 -11.30 -13.15
#